data_ee20ae63d4648a5bd706cbe63bdc2a41
#
_entry.id   ee20ae63d4648a5bd706cbe63bdc2a41
#
_cell.length_a   1.000
_cell.length_b   1.000
_cell.length_c   1.000
_cell.angle_alpha   90.00
_cell.angle_beta   90.00
_cell.angle_gamma   90.00
#
_symmetry.space_group_name_H-M   'P 1'
#
loop_
_entity.id
_entity.type
_entity.pdbx_description
1 polymer ?
#
loop_
_entity_poly.entity_id
_entity_poly.type
_entity_poly.pdbx_seq_one_letter_code
_entity_poly.pdbx_strand_id
1 'polypeptide(L)'
;MAKWDLRGYDRSWGWGTVVGTVLVSAGISLWSVMSAERLPEELATHWNEQNIAGGFEPLFGINLLLSATAIVLCALVCGLAIARRAASALLAMVGVGLGVFFALGVNAMHLTLIASQLDAQDPTRVTMDPALMIPTLGLAALAGVLAFTFYRPQPAA
;
A
#
# COMPACT_ATOMS: atom_id res chain seq x y z
N MET A 1 -0.42 -0.39 -35.26
CA MET A 1 0.13 -0.86 -33.98
C MET A 1 0.77 0.34 -33.31
N ALA A 2 0.15 0.90 -32.26
CA ALA A 2 0.75 1.99 -31.50
C ALA A 2 2.00 1.46 -30.80
N LYS A 3 3.17 2.01 -31.13
CA LYS A 3 4.39 1.74 -30.38
C LYS A 3 4.20 2.22 -28.95
N TRP A 4 4.35 1.33 -28.00
CA TRP A 4 4.37 1.62 -26.56
C TRP A 4 5.68 2.33 -26.19
N ASP A 5 5.89 3.51 -26.76
CA ASP A 5 7.08 4.31 -26.46
C ASP A 5 6.77 5.18 -25.23
N LEU A 6 7.01 4.58 -24.06
CA LEU A 6 6.95 5.33 -22.81
C LEU A 6 8.15 6.28 -22.79
N ARG A 7 7.88 7.57 -22.81
CA ARG A 7 8.91 8.59 -22.63
C ARG A 7 9.58 8.42 -21.26
N GLY A 8 10.83 8.83 -21.15
CA GLY A 8 11.63 8.66 -19.94
C GLY A 8 10.92 9.12 -18.67
N TYR A 9 10.20 10.26 -18.74
CA TYR A 9 9.41 10.80 -17.64
C TYR A 9 8.31 9.85 -17.14
N ASP A 10 7.45 9.34 -18.03
CA ASP A 10 6.35 8.44 -17.67
C ASP A 10 6.90 7.11 -17.11
N ARG A 11 8.01 6.62 -17.68
CA ARG A 11 8.71 5.43 -17.18
C ARG A 11 9.26 5.65 -15.78
N SER A 12 9.87 6.82 -15.53
CA SER A 12 10.40 7.17 -14.21
C SER A 12 9.30 7.24 -13.15
N TRP A 13 8.14 7.78 -13.49
CA TRP A 13 6.98 7.77 -12.60
C TRP A 13 6.49 6.35 -12.31
N GLY A 14 6.35 5.51 -13.34
CA GLY A 14 5.95 4.11 -13.16
C GLY A 14 6.90 3.35 -12.25
N TRP A 15 8.20 3.42 -12.51
CA TRP A 15 9.19 2.79 -11.64
C TRP A 15 9.29 3.43 -10.27
N GLY A 16 9.22 4.74 -10.18
CA GLY A 16 9.29 5.48 -8.92
C GLY A 16 8.17 5.10 -7.95
N THR A 17 6.93 4.97 -8.44
CA THR A 17 5.79 4.55 -7.60
C THR A 17 5.94 3.10 -7.12
N VAL A 18 6.37 2.19 -7.98
CA VAL A 18 6.58 0.77 -7.62
C VAL A 18 7.74 0.63 -6.63
N VAL A 19 8.90 1.24 -6.92
CA VAL A 19 10.08 1.20 -6.03
C VAL A 19 9.75 1.84 -4.68
N GLY A 20 9.07 2.98 -4.67
CA GLY A 20 8.62 3.63 -3.44
C GLY A 20 7.72 2.70 -2.60
N THR A 21 6.76 2.03 -3.24
CA THR A 21 5.90 1.05 -2.57
C THR A 21 6.69 -0.13 -2.00
N VAL A 22 7.64 -0.67 -2.78
CA VAL A 22 8.52 -1.76 -2.32
C VAL A 22 9.33 -1.34 -1.08
N LEU A 23 9.89 -0.14 -1.09
CA LEU A 23 10.67 0.38 0.03
C LEU A 23 9.83 0.55 1.29
N VAL A 24 8.59 1.08 1.16
CA VAL A 24 7.67 1.22 2.30
C VAL A 24 7.28 -0.16 2.84
N SER A 25 6.86 -1.08 1.98
CA SER A 25 6.49 -2.45 2.37
C SER A 25 7.65 -3.19 3.05
N ALA A 26 8.86 -3.08 2.48
CA ALA A 26 10.07 -3.69 3.05
C ALA A 26 10.43 -3.06 4.41
N GLY A 27 10.28 -1.75 4.55
CA GLY A 27 10.50 -1.05 5.82
C GLY A 27 9.55 -1.53 6.92
N ILE A 28 8.26 -1.67 6.63
CA ILE A 28 7.26 -2.19 7.57
C ILE A 28 7.58 -3.65 7.93
N SER A 29 7.85 -4.50 6.92
CA SER A 29 8.18 -5.90 7.15
C SER A 29 9.46 -6.08 7.97
N LEU A 30 10.50 -5.29 7.70
CA LEU A 30 11.74 -5.31 8.48
C LEU A 30 11.49 -4.89 9.93
N TRP A 31 10.77 -3.78 10.13
CA TRP A 31 10.40 -3.32 11.47
C TRP A 31 9.59 -4.36 12.23
N SER A 32 8.62 -5.02 11.58
CA SER A 32 7.80 -6.07 12.21
C SER A 32 8.62 -7.28 12.63
N VAL A 33 9.58 -7.71 11.79
CA VAL A 33 10.51 -8.80 12.14
C VAL A 33 11.42 -8.41 13.31
N MET A 34 11.92 -7.18 13.35
CA MET A 34 12.71 -6.67 14.48
C MET A 34 11.91 -6.58 15.78
N SER A 35 10.59 -6.47 15.67
CA SER A 35 9.65 -6.42 16.80
C SER A 35 9.02 -7.77 17.13
N ALA A 36 9.45 -8.87 16.49
CA ALA A 36 8.80 -10.18 16.58
C ALA A 36 8.69 -10.72 18.01
N GLU A 37 9.69 -10.45 18.89
CA GLU A 37 9.65 -10.86 20.30
C GLU A 37 8.55 -10.17 21.12
N ARG A 38 7.99 -9.07 20.59
CA ARG A 38 6.91 -8.28 21.21
C ARG A 38 5.54 -8.59 20.60
N LEU A 39 5.48 -9.49 19.65
CA LEU A 39 4.26 -9.86 18.93
C LEU A 39 3.78 -11.22 19.40
N PRO A 40 2.46 -11.49 19.39
CA PRO A 40 1.94 -12.83 19.54
C PRO A 40 2.49 -13.79 18.47
N GLU A 41 2.51 -15.08 18.74
CA GLU A 41 2.94 -16.11 17.79
C GLU A 41 2.09 -16.08 16.50
N GLU A 42 0.78 -15.86 16.66
CA GLU A 42 -0.15 -15.62 15.56
C GLU A 42 -0.84 -14.27 15.75
N LEU A 43 -0.96 -13.52 14.67
CA LEU A 43 -1.52 -12.18 14.66
C LEU A 43 -2.98 -12.22 14.21
N ALA A 44 -3.83 -11.48 14.91
CA ALA A 44 -5.22 -11.31 14.52
C ALA A 44 -5.30 -10.55 13.18
N THR A 45 -6.07 -11.09 12.24
CA THR A 45 -6.21 -10.53 10.87
C THR A 45 -7.65 -10.23 10.51
N HIS A 46 -8.60 -10.76 11.24
CA HIS A 46 -10.01 -10.57 10.99
C HIS A 46 -10.78 -10.34 12.30
N TRP A 47 -11.77 -9.46 12.27
CA TRP A 47 -12.64 -9.17 13.41
C TRP A 47 -14.10 -9.29 12.99
N ASN A 48 -14.93 -9.82 13.86
CA ASN A 48 -16.37 -9.90 13.65
C ASN A 48 -17.06 -8.57 14.00
N GLU A 49 -18.40 -8.53 13.87
CA GLU A 49 -19.21 -7.34 14.17
C GLU A 49 -19.11 -6.89 15.64
N GLN A 50 -18.76 -7.80 16.56
CA GLN A 50 -18.55 -7.52 17.98
C GLN A 50 -17.09 -7.11 18.26
N ASN A 51 -16.28 -6.90 17.23
CA ASN A 51 -14.86 -6.55 17.30
C ASN A 51 -14.00 -7.62 18.02
N ILE A 52 -14.40 -8.88 17.92
CA ILE A 52 -13.66 -10.03 18.45
C ILE A 52 -12.83 -10.60 17.32
N ALA A 53 -11.54 -10.81 17.55
CA ALA A 53 -10.64 -11.42 16.59
C ALA A 53 -11.05 -12.87 16.29
N GLY A 54 -11.17 -13.22 15.01
CA GLY A 54 -11.64 -14.53 14.54
C GLY A 54 -10.78 -15.18 13.48
N GLY A 55 -9.77 -14.49 12.96
CA GLY A 55 -8.79 -15.02 12.01
C GLY A 55 -7.38 -14.70 12.49
N PHE A 56 -6.48 -15.69 12.41
CA PHE A 56 -5.10 -15.57 12.89
C PHE A 56 -4.14 -16.05 11.82
N GLU A 57 -3.02 -15.38 11.66
CA GLU A 57 -1.99 -15.69 10.67
C GLU A 57 -0.60 -15.42 11.25
N PRO A 58 0.41 -16.23 10.88
CA PRO A 58 1.78 -15.98 11.28
C PRO A 58 2.33 -14.68 10.64
N LEU A 59 3.23 -14.02 11.34
CA LEU A 59 3.85 -12.76 10.91
C LEU A 59 4.37 -12.81 9.45
N PHE A 60 5.01 -13.93 9.07
CA PHE A 60 5.52 -14.10 7.72
C PHE A 60 4.41 -14.06 6.66
N GLY A 61 3.29 -14.73 6.91
CA GLY A 61 2.13 -14.75 6.00
C GLY A 61 1.55 -13.36 5.79
N ILE A 62 1.40 -12.59 6.87
CA ILE A 62 0.90 -11.20 6.83
C ILE A 62 1.85 -10.30 6.04
N ASN A 63 3.15 -10.35 6.35
CA ASN A 63 4.16 -9.55 5.66
C ASN A 63 4.17 -9.85 4.15
N LEU A 64 4.12 -11.12 3.78
CA LEU A 64 4.10 -11.52 2.37
C LEU A 64 2.83 -11.07 1.67
N LEU A 65 1.67 -11.36 2.25
CA LEU A 65 0.37 -11.06 1.64
C LEU A 65 0.17 -9.57 1.44
N LEU A 66 0.35 -8.76 2.50
CA LEU A 66 0.08 -7.33 2.44
C LEU A 66 1.12 -6.58 1.60
N SER A 67 2.40 -6.94 1.69
CA SER A 67 3.44 -6.36 0.83
C SER A 67 3.22 -6.71 -0.65
N ALA A 68 2.94 -7.96 -0.97
CA ALA A 68 2.66 -8.38 -2.34
C ALA A 68 1.41 -7.67 -2.89
N THR A 69 0.34 -7.57 -2.09
CA THR A 69 -0.89 -6.87 -2.48
C THR A 69 -0.62 -5.40 -2.78
N ALA A 70 0.11 -4.68 -1.91
CA ALA A 70 0.45 -3.28 -2.13
C ALA A 70 1.25 -3.08 -3.42
N ILE A 71 2.29 -3.90 -3.66
CA ILE A 71 3.15 -3.81 -4.83
C ILE A 71 2.39 -4.14 -6.12
N VAL A 72 1.60 -5.21 -6.11
CA VAL A 72 0.80 -5.62 -7.28
C VAL A 72 -0.25 -4.56 -7.62
N LEU A 73 -0.98 -4.03 -6.63
CA LEU A 73 -1.94 -2.94 -6.84
C LEU A 73 -1.26 -1.70 -7.44
N CYS A 74 -0.13 -1.28 -6.88
CA CYS A 74 0.63 -0.15 -7.42
C CYS A 74 1.02 -0.40 -8.88
N ALA A 75 1.66 -1.53 -9.16
CA ALA A 75 2.14 -1.87 -10.50
C ALA A 75 1.01 -1.95 -11.53
N LEU A 76 -0.11 -2.58 -11.18
CA LEU A 76 -1.25 -2.72 -12.08
C LEU A 76 -1.96 -1.39 -12.31
N VAL A 77 -2.33 -0.67 -11.25
CA VAL A 77 -3.14 0.56 -11.39
C VAL A 77 -2.31 1.68 -12.01
N CYS A 78 -1.11 1.96 -11.49
CA CYS A 78 -0.24 2.98 -12.07
C CYS A 78 0.24 2.58 -13.47
N GLY A 79 0.62 1.32 -13.68
CA GLY A 79 1.06 0.82 -14.98
C GLY A 79 -0.02 0.94 -16.06
N LEU A 80 -1.25 0.53 -15.77
CA LEU A 80 -2.39 0.67 -16.69
C LEU A 80 -2.73 2.14 -16.95
N ALA A 81 -2.70 2.99 -15.93
CA ALA A 81 -2.96 4.42 -16.05
C ALA A 81 -1.93 5.09 -16.98
N ILE A 82 -0.65 4.82 -16.77
CA ILE A 82 0.45 5.35 -17.59
C ILE A 82 0.37 4.78 -19.02
N ALA A 83 0.05 3.50 -19.17
CA ALA A 83 -0.07 2.87 -20.49
C ALA A 83 -1.20 3.51 -21.33
N ARG A 84 -2.27 3.98 -20.70
CA ARG A 84 -3.43 4.60 -21.36
C ARG A 84 -3.38 6.12 -21.44
N ARG A 85 -2.27 6.75 -21.05
CA ARG A 85 -2.13 8.22 -20.99
C ARG A 85 -2.46 8.95 -22.31
N ALA A 86 -2.19 8.29 -23.45
CA ALA A 86 -2.48 8.86 -24.78
C ALA A 86 -3.98 9.01 -25.05
N ALA A 87 -4.84 8.20 -24.42
CA ALA A 87 -6.28 8.29 -24.55
C ALA A 87 -6.86 9.42 -23.69
N SER A 88 -6.32 9.63 -22.48
CA SER A 88 -6.73 10.70 -21.59
C SER A 88 -5.66 10.99 -20.55
N ALA A 89 -5.10 12.19 -20.61
CA ALA A 89 -4.14 12.67 -19.61
C ALA A 89 -4.77 12.72 -18.21
N LEU A 90 -6.01 13.19 -18.09
CA LEU A 90 -6.71 13.28 -16.81
C LEU A 90 -6.90 11.89 -16.18
N LEU A 91 -7.36 10.90 -16.95
CA LEU A 91 -7.53 9.54 -16.44
C LEU A 91 -6.20 8.91 -16.01
N ALA A 92 -5.11 9.22 -16.71
CA ALA A 92 -3.79 8.77 -16.31
C ALA A 92 -3.35 9.39 -14.98
N MET A 93 -3.55 10.70 -14.79
CA MET A 93 -3.27 11.37 -13.52
C MET A 93 -4.09 10.79 -12.37
N VAL A 94 -5.40 10.64 -12.57
CA VAL A 94 -6.32 10.04 -11.57
C VAL A 94 -5.87 8.61 -11.25
N GLY A 95 -5.56 7.80 -12.27
CA GLY A 95 -5.14 6.42 -12.07
C GLY A 95 -3.81 6.30 -11.31
N VAL A 96 -2.83 7.15 -11.57
CA VAL A 96 -1.57 7.18 -10.81
C VAL A 96 -1.83 7.60 -9.36
N GLY A 97 -2.66 8.65 -9.13
CA GLY A 97 -3.03 9.07 -7.78
C GLY A 97 -3.75 7.97 -6.99
N LEU A 98 -4.72 7.29 -7.60
CA LEU A 98 -5.43 6.16 -6.98
C LEU A 98 -4.50 4.96 -6.75
N GLY A 99 -3.61 4.64 -7.69
CA GLY A 99 -2.65 3.55 -7.51
C GLY A 99 -1.73 3.77 -6.32
N VAL A 100 -1.21 4.98 -6.15
CA VAL A 100 -0.40 5.36 -4.98
C VAL A 100 -1.25 5.32 -3.70
N PHE A 101 -2.46 5.87 -3.73
CA PHE A 101 -3.37 5.85 -2.58
C PHE A 101 -3.67 4.42 -2.11
N PHE A 102 -4.07 3.53 -3.01
CA PHE A 102 -4.40 2.15 -2.64
C PHE A 102 -3.18 1.37 -2.14
N ALA A 103 -2.03 1.52 -2.81
CA ALA A 103 -0.80 0.84 -2.40
C ALA A 103 -0.35 1.27 -1.00
N LEU A 104 -0.33 2.57 -0.73
CA LEU A 104 0.02 3.10 0.59
C LEU A 104 -1.09 2.85 1.61
N GLY A 105 -2.36 2.78 1.20
CA GLY A 105 -3.47 2.37 2.04
C GLY A 105 -3.32 0.94 2.57
N VAL A 106 -2.93 -0.01 1.71
CA VAL A 106 -2.59 -1.37 2.14
C VAL A 106 -1.40 -1.38 3.09
N ASN A 107 -0.36 -0.59 2.83
CA ASN A 107 0.78 -0.45 3.74
C ASN A 107 0.38 0.22 5.08
N ALA A 108 -0.55 1.18 5.07
CA ALA A 108 -1.09 1.78 6.28
C ALA A 108 -1.85 0.74 7.12
N MET A 109 -2.67 -0.08 6.50
CA MET A 109 -3.34 -1.22 7.16
C MET A 109 -2.32 -2.22 7.72
N HIS A 110 -1.29 -2.56 6.95
CA HIS A 110 -0.21 -3.45 7.38
C HIS A 110 0.50 -2.91 8.64
N LEU A 111 0.93 -1.66 8.61
CA LEU A 111 1.55 -1.00 9.76
C LEU A 111 0.64 -0.98 10.97
N THR A 112 -0.62 -0.58 10.80
CA THR A 112 -1.60 -0.48 11.90
C THR A 112 -1.89 -1.86 12.50
N LEU A 113 -2.05 -2.89 11.65
CA LEU A 113 -2.31 -4.25 12.10
C LEU A 113 -1.18 -4.77 12.99
N ILE A 114 0.07 -4.60 12.59
CA ILE A 114 1.23 -5.00 13.39
C ILE A 114 1.33 -4.16 14.67
N ALA A 115 1.24 -2.83 14.54
CA ALA A 115 1.42 -1.92 15.66
C ALA A 115 0.36 -2.09 16.75
N SER A 116 -0.89 -2.40 16.38
CA SER A 116 -1.99 -2.65 17.34
C SER A 116 -1.80 -3.92 18.16
N GLN A 117 -0.90 -4.80 17.77
CA GLN A 117 -0.66 -6.10 18.43
C GLN A 117 0.66 -6.16 19.20
N LEU A 118 1.43 -5.06 19.20
CA LEU A 118 2.65 -5.00 20.01
C LEU A 118 2.31 -5.16 21.49
N ASP A 119 3.08 -6.03 22.16
CA ASP A 119 2.95 -6.35 23.60
C ASP A 119 1.58 -6.96 23.99
N ALA A 120 0.79 -7.42 23.01
CA ALA A 120 -0.48 -8.08 23.27
C ALA A 120 -0.25 -9.48 23.85
N GLN A 121 -0.77 -9.71 25.07
CA GLN A 121 -0.69 -11.03 25.73
C GLN A 121 -1.75 -12.02 25.21
N ASP A 122 -2.86 -11.51 24.69
CA ASP A 122 -3.98 -12.30 24.17
C ASP A 122 -4.41 -11.74 22.81
N PRO A 123 -4.04 -12.39 21.69
CA PRO A 123 -4.39 -11.90 20.37
C PRO A 123 -5.91 -11.88 20.09
N THR A 124 -6.70 -12.65 20.85
CA THR A 124 -8.16 -12.67 20.68
C THR A 124 -8.85 -11.37 21.14
N ARG A 125 -8.17 -10.59 21.98
CA ARG A 125 -8.69 -9.34 22.57
C ARG A 125 -8.15 -8.09 21.89
N VAL A 126 -7.28 -8.25 20.91
CA VAL A 126 -6.73 -7.12 20.18
C VAL A 126 -7.79 -6.50 19.28
N THR A 127 -7.83 -5.18 19.24
CA THR A 127 -8.64 -4.39 18.32
C THR A 127 -7.74 -3.51 17.46
N MET A 128 -8.17 -3.23 16.23
CA MET A 128 -7.47 -2.24 15.39
C MET A 128 -7.56 -0.86 16.03
N ASP A 129 -6.42 -0.21 16.23
CA ASP A 129 -6.38 1.12 16.84
C ASP A 129 -6.72 2.22 15.80
N PRO A 130 -7.89 2.88 15.93
CA PRO A 130 -8.27 3.97 15.01
C PRO A 130 -7.31 5.17 15.10
N ALA A 131 -6.65 5.39 16.23
CA ALA A 131 -5.72 6.50 16.40
C ALA A 131 -4.44 6.30 15.56
N LEU A 132 -4.10 5.06 15.22
CA LEU A 132 -3.04 4.73 14.27
C LEU A 132 -3.57 4.67 12.83
N MET A 133 -4.74 4.09 12.61
CA MET A 133 -5.30 3.86 11.28
C MET A 133 -5.66 5.15 10.56
N ILE A 134 -6.31 6.10 11.26
CA ILE A 134 -6.80 7.34 10.63
C ILE A 134 -5.65 8.19 10.08
N PRO A 135 -4.58 8.53 10.84
CA PRO A 135 -3.48 9.33 10.30
C PRO A 135 -2.69 8.60 9.21
N THR A 136 -2.49 7.28 9.30
CA THR A 136 -1.76 6.53 8.28
C THR A 136 -2.53 6.47 6.96
N LEU A 137 -3.85 6.29 6.98
CA LEU A 137 -4.70 6.40 5.80
C LEU A 137 -4.76 7.83 5.27
N GLY A 138 -4.76 8.84 6.16
CA GLY A 138 -4.67 10.25 5.77
C GLY A 138 -3.38 10.57 5.01
N LEU A 139 -2.24 10.03 5.44
CA LEU A 139 -0.97 10.15 4.72
C LEU A 139 -1.01 9.44 3.36
N ALA A 140 -1.63 8.27 3.27
CA ALA A 140 -1.82 7.57 2.00
C ALA A 140 -2.68 8.40 1.03
N ALA A 141 -3.76 9.01 1.52
CA ALA A 141 -4.62 9.90 0.73
C ALA A 141 -3.87 11.14 0.25
N LEU A 142 -3.10 11.78 1.13
CA LEU A 142 -2.25 12.93 0.78
C LEU A 142 -1.24 12.56 -0.31
N ALA A 143 -0.55 11.43 -0.17
CA ALA A 143 0.40 10.94 -1.17
C ALA A 143 -0.26 10.68 -2.53
N GLY A 144 -1.47 10.11 -2.53
CA GLY A 144 -2.27 9.93 -3.75
C GLY A 144 -2.64 11.25 -4.43
N VAL A 145 -3.05 12.26 -3.64
CA VAL A 145 -3.34 13.62 -4.14
C VAL A 145 -2.07 14.26 -4.70
N LEU A 146 -0.94 14.13 -4.02
CA LEU A 146 0.35 14.65 -4.51
C LEU A 146 0.75 13.95 -5.82
N ALA A 147 0.63 12.62 -5.90
CA ALA A 147 0.91 11.88 -7.12
C ALA A 147 0.01 12.32 -8.28
N PHE A 148 -1.30 12.48 -8.05
CA PHE A 148 -2.23 13.06 -9.02
C PHE A 148 -1.81 14.46 -9.46
N THR A 149 -1.38 15.30 -8.52
CA THR A 149 -1.06 16.70 -8.79
C THR A 149 0.25 16.88 -9.54
N PHE A 150 1.27 16.07 -9.23
CA PHE A 150 2.60 16.22 -9.81
C PHE A 150 2.83 15.37 -11.06
N TYR A 151 2.12 14.26 -11.22
CA TYR A 151 2.22 13.49 -12.46
C TYR A 151 1.56 14.26 -13.61
N ARG A 152 2.35 14.61 -14.62
CA ARG A 152 1.90 15.29 -15.84
C ARG A 152 2.27 14.41 -17.04
N PRO A 153 1.34 13.55 -17.54
CA PRO A 153 1.63 12.66 -18.64
C PRO A 153 2.03 13.46 -19.88
N GLN A 154 3.07 12.99 -20.55
CA GLN A 154 3.54 13.64 -21.75
C GLN A 154 2.69 13.23 -22.97
N PRO A 155 2.37 14.16 -23.88
CA PRO A 155 1.64 13.84 -25.11
C PRO A 155 2.34 12.73 -25.87
N ALA A 156 1.56 11.83 -26.49
CA ALA A 156 2.10 10.90 -27.46
C ALA A 156 2.68 11.69 -28.63
N ALA A 157 3.88 11.30 -29.08
CA ALA A 157 4.49 11.88 -30.27
C ALA A 157 3.80 11.37 -31.52
#